data_1e86116672c128b3a162c5ca4c7bd76d
#
_entry.id   1e86116672c128b3a162c5ca4c7bd76d
#
_cell.length_a   1.000
_cell.length_b   1.000
_cell.length_c   1.000
_cell.angle_alpha   90.00
_cell.angle_beta   90.00
_cell.angle_gamma   90.00
#
_symmetry.space_group_name_H-M   'P 1'
#
loop_
_entity.id
_entity.type
_entity.pdbx_description
1 polymer ?
#
loop_
_entity_poly.entity_id
_entity_poly.type
_entity_poly.pdbx_seq_one_letter_code
_entity_poly.pdbx_strand_id
1 'polypeptide(L)'
;MPRASRAASGLPPQSQRAITQLGKDIALARRRRKMPQRLMAERMLVSVQTLQRLEAGDPTVGLAVLVSALHVLGMTQRLTSLVAPESDRAGISEDLSRLPERTHAASDDELDF
;
A
#
# COMPACT_ATOMS: atom_id res chain seq x y z
N MET A 1 -25.53 -1.46 -6.33
CA MET A 1 -24.45 -0.99 -7.23
C MET A 1 -23.48 -0.13 -6.45
N PRO A 2 -22.24 -0.53 -6.28
CA PRO A 2 -21.30 0.36 -5.64
C PRO A 2 -21.06 1.59 -6.54
N ARG A 3 -21.02 2.73 -5.92
CA ARG A 3 -20.70 3.96 -6.65
C ARG A 3 -19.21 3.96 -6.97
N ALA A 4 -18.87 4.40 -8.18
CA ALA A 4 -17.48 4.68 -8.47
C ALA A 4 -16.96 5.70 -7.47
N SER A 5 -15.83 5.41 -6.84
CA SER A 5 -15.21 6.34 -5.91
C SER A 5 -14.75 7.59 -6.64
N ARG A 6 -14.99 8.76 -6.09
CA ARG A 6 -14.44 10.01 -6.62
C ARG A 6 -12.91 9.95 -6.60
N ALA A 7 -12.34 9.33 -5.58
CA ALA A 7 -10.91 9.13 -5.51
C ALA A 7 -10.41 8.28 -6.67
N ALA A 8 -11.12 7.19 -6.99
CA ALA A 8 -10.70 6.31 -8.09
C ALA A 8 -10.75 7.03 -9.43
N SER A 9 -11.82 7.79 -9.71
CA SER A 9 -11.95 8.51 -10.98
C SER A 9 -11.01 9.72 -11.06
N GLY A 10 -10.57 10.24 -9.92
CA GLY A 10 -9.69 11.40 -9.86
C GLY A 10 -8.22 11.07 -9.70
N LEU A 11 -7.82 9.80 -9.80
CA LEU A 11 -6.41 9.43 -9.64
C LEU A 11 -5.55 10.05 -10.75
N PRO A 12 -4.40 10.65 -10.39
CA PRO A 12 -3.44 11.06 -11.41
C PRO A 12 -2.97 9.86 -12.24
N PRO A 13 -2.61 10.08 -13.51
CA PRO A 13 -2.13 8.97 -14.35
C PRO A 13 -0.96 8.20 -13.75
N GLN A 14 -0.04 8.87 -13.06
CA GLN A 14 1.09 8.22 -12.40
C GLN A 14 0.62 7.24 -11.33
N SER A 15 -0.38 7.62 -10.54
CA SER A 15 -0.94 6.75 -9.50
C SER A 15 -1.66 5.56 -10.09
N GLN A 16 -2.41 5.76 -11.18
CA GLN A 16 -3.07 4.65 -11.86
C GLN A 16 -2.04 3.68 -12.44
N ARG A 17 -0.95 4.17 -12.99
CA ARG A 17 0.12 3.29 -13.49
C ARG A 17 0.74 2.46 -12.36
N ALA A 18 0.90 3.06 -11.18
CA ALA A 18 1.42 2.33 -10.03
C ALA A 18 0.48 1.20 -9.60
N ILE A 19 -0.83 1.46 -9.60
CA ILE A 19 -1.83 0.44 -9.26
C ILE A 19 -1.83 -0.66 -10.31
N THR A 20 -1.74 -0.30 -11.59
CA THR A 20 -1.67 -1.29 -12.67
C THR A 20 -0.44 -2.17 -12.53
N GLN A 21 0.70 -1.58 -12.21
CA GLN A 21 1.93 -2.35 -11.98
C GLN A 21 1.79 -3.27 -10.76
N LEU A 22 1.20 -2.77 -9.69
CA LEU A 22 0.94 -3.58 -8.50
C LEU A 22 0.09 -4.81 -8.84
N GLY A 23 -0.95 -4.62 -9.65
CA GLY A 23 -1.80 -5.74 -10.08
C GLY A 23 -1.01 -6.80 -10.84
N LYS A 24 -0.15 -6.36 -11.76
CA LYS A 24 0.73 -7.27 -12.52
C LYS A 24 1.69 -8.02 -11.59
N ASP A 25 2.24 -7.32 -10.61
CA ASP A 25 3.17 -7.92 -9.66
C ASP A 25 2.48 -8.96 -8.78
N ILE A 26 1.25 -8.69 -8.36
CA ILE A 26 0.45 -9.65 -7.60
C ILE A 26 0.21 -10.91 -8.44
N ALA A 27 -0.19 -10.73 -9.70
CA ALA A 27 -0.43 -11.85 -10.62
C ALA A 27 0.84 -12.69 -10.82
N LEU A 28 1.98 -12.04 -10.98
CA LEU A 28 3.26 -12.74 -11.14
C LEU A 28 3.62 -13.51 -9.87
N ALA A 29 3.48 -12.87 -8.70
CA ALA A 29 3.77 -13.53 -7.43
C ALA A 29 2.89 -14.76 -7.21
N ARG A 30 1.62 -14.66 -7.61
CA ARG A 30 0.70 -15.80 -7.56
C ARG A 30 1.17 -16.93 -8.46
N ARG A 31 1.51 -16.61 -9.72
CA ARG A 31 1.96 -17.61 -10.69
C ARG A 31 3.28 -18.28 -10.29
N ARG A 32 4.19 -17.52 -9.67
CA ARG A 32 5.44 -18.10 -9.14
C ARG A 32 5.18 -19.15 -8.08
N ARG A 33 4.07 -19.06 -7.37
CA ARG A 33 3.65 -20.02 -6.35
C ARG A 33 2.77 -21.14 -6.91
N LYS A 34 2.63 -21.18 -8.24
CA LYS A 34 1.81 -22.21 -8.93
C LYS A 34 0.36 -22.21 -8.45
N MET A 35 -0.15 -21.04 -8.10
CA MET A 35 -1.48 -20.90 -7.52
C MET A 35 -2.45 -20.37 -8.57
N PRO A 36 -3.49 -21.15 -8.97
CA PRO A 36 -4.49 -20.61 -9.88
C PRO A 36 -5.34 -19.53 -9.19
N GLN A 37 -5.94 -18.67 -9.99
CA GLN A 37 -6.75 -17.56 -9.45
C GLN A 37 -7.86 -18.06 -8.52
N ARG A 38 -8.50 -19.17 -8.89
CA ARG A 38 -9.58 -19.73 -8.08
C ARG A 38 -9.11 -20.06 -6.66
N LEU A 39 -7.96 -20.71 -6.55
CA LEU A 39 -7.41 -21.07 -5.25
C LEU A 39 -7.01 -19.83 -4.44
N MET A 40 -6.36 -18.88 -5.07
CA MET A 40 -5.96 -17.66 -4.37
C MET A 40 -7.18 -16.87 -3.90
N ALA A 41 -8.19 -16.71 -4.76
CA ALA A 41 -9.43 -16.01 -4.39
C ALA A 41 -10.11 -16.68 -3.21
N GLU A 42 -10.16 -18.02 -3.20
CA GLU A 42 -10.72 -18.79 -2.10
C GLU A 42 -9.99 -18.48 -0.78
N ARG A 43 -8.67 -18.48 -0.82
CA ARG A 43 -7.84 -18.17 0.35
C ARG A 43 -7.99 -16.72 0.81
N MET A 44 -8.26 -15.82 -0.13
CA MET A 44 -8.51 -14.40 0.16
C MET A 44 -9.93 -14.15 0.65
N LEU A 45 -10.82 -15.15 0.55
CA LEU A 45 -12.24 -15.02 0.87
C LEU A 45 -12.92 -13.98 -0.03
N VAL A 46 -12.55 -13.96 -1.30
CA VAL A 46 -13.16 -13.09 -2.31
C VAL A 46 -13.54 -13.91 -3.54
N SER A 47 -14.35 -13.32 -4.43
CA SER A 47 -14.66 -13.95 -5.70
C SER A 47 -13.47 -13.91 -6.65
N VAL A 48 -13.46 -14.81 -7.62
CA VAL A 48 -12.44 -14.78 -8.68
C VAL A 48 -12.48 -13.45 -9.42
N GLN A 49 -13.67 -12.90 -9.67
CA GLN A 49 -13.83 -11.61 -10.35
C GLN A 49 -13.15 -10.49 -9.56
N THR A 50 -13.25 -10.51 -8.23
CA THR A 50 -12.60 -9.51 -7.40
C THR A 50 -11.08 -9.62 -7.51
N LEU A 51 -10.54 -10.84 -7.49
CA LEU A 51 -9.09 -11.02 -7.68
C LEU A 51 -8.66 -10.58 -9.08
N GLN A 52 -9.45 -10.90 -10.10
CA GLN A 52 -9.14 -10.46 -11.47
C GLN A 52 -9.11 -8.94 -11.57
N ARG A 53 -10.03 -8.24 -10.91
CA ARG A 53 -10.04 -6.79 -10.88
C ARG A 53 -8.79 -6.24 -10.20
N LEU A 54 -8.39 -6.85 -9.08
CA LEU A 54 -7.17 -6.45 -8.38
C LEU A 54 -5.94 -6.61 -9.30
N GLU A 55 -5.82 -7.76 -9.96
CA GLU A 55 -4.70 -8.03 -10.85
C GLU A 55 -4.71 -7.16 -12.10
N ALA A 56 -5.87 -6.67 -12.50
CA ALA A 56 -6.01 -5.74 -13.63
C ALA A 56 -5.72 -4.28 -13.26
N GLY A 57 -5.49 -3.99 -11.98
CA GLY A 57 -5.20 -2.63 -11.55
C GLY A 57 -6.45 -1.77 -11.40
N ASP A 58 -7.59 -2.36 -11.08
CA ASP A 58 -8.82 -1.63 -10.85
C ASP A 58 -8.73 -0.86 -9.53
N PRO A 59 -8.74 0.49 -9.58
CA PRO A 59 -8.57 1.28 -8.36
C PRO A 59 -9.79 1.28 -7.44
N THR A 60 -10.90 0.69 -7.86
CA THR A 60 -12.11 0.60 -7.03
C THR A 60 -12.10 -0.60 -6.11
N VAL A 61 -11.11 -1.48 -6.22
CA VAL A 61 -10.98 -2.62 -5.33
C VAL A 61 -10.64 -2.13 -3.93
N GLY A 62 -11.33 -2.68 -2.93
CA GLY A 62 -11.16 -2.24 -1.55
C GLY A 62 -9.80 -2.59 -0.96
N LEU A 63 -9.39 -1.82 0.03
CA LEU A 63 -8.11 -2.00 0.69
C LEU A 63 -7.99 -3.39 1.33
N ALA A 64 -9.05 -3.90 1.93
CA ALA A 64 -9.04 -5.22 2.57
C ALA A 64 -8.70 -6.32 1.57
N VAL A 65 -9.15 -6.19 0.32
CA VAL A 65 -8.83 -7.16 -0.74
C VAL A 65 -7.33 -7.15 -1.04
N LEU A 66 -6.73 -5.98 -1.14
CA LEU A 66 -5.28 -5.85 -1.34
C LEU A 66 -4.52 -6.49 -0.17
N VAL A 67 -4.93 -6.18 1.05
CA VAL A 67 -4.27 -6.73 2.25
C VAL A 67 -4.40 -8.25 2.29
N SER A 68 -5.56 -8.78 1.93
CA SER A 68 -5.77 -10.23 1.86
C SER A 68 -4.85 -10.90 0.83
N ALA A 69 -4.66 -10.26 -0.32
CA ALA A 69 -3.74 -10.76 -1.35
C ALA A 69 -2.31 -10.81 -0.80
N LEU A 70 -1.86 -9.75 -0.16
CA LEU A 70 -0.52 -9.72 0.43
C LEU A 70 -0.36 -10.78 1.52
N HIS A 71 -1.40 -10.99 2.32
CA HIS A 71 -1.38 -12.03 3.34
C HIS A 71 -1.19 -13.42 2.73
N VAL A 72 -1.98 -13.74 1.70
CA VAL A 72 -1.88 -15.04 1.03
C VAL A 72 -0.50 -15.23 0.40
N LEU A 73 0.10 -14.16 -0.12
CA LEU A 73 1.42 -14.20 -0.73
C LEU A 73 2.56 -14.18 0.30
N GLY A 74 2.25 -13.96 1.59
CA GLY A 74 3.27 -13.86 2.63
C GLY A 74 4.02 -12.54 2.63
N MET A 75 3.39 -11.46 2.14
CA MET A 75 4.04 -10.16 1.95
C MET A 75 3.40 -9.04 2.76
N THR A 76 2.63 -9.37 3.81
CA THR A 76 1.94 -8.37 4.63
C THR A 76 2.91 -7.32 5.19
N GLN A 77 4.15 -7.72 5.52
CA GLN A 77 5.14 -6.81 6.08
C GLN A 77 5.45 -5.62 5.19
N ARG A 78 5.25 -5.75 3.89
CA ARG A 78 5.50 -4.65 2.95
C ARG A 78 4.56 -3.48 3.17
N LEU A 79 3.36 -3.74 3.71
CA LEU A 79 2.42 -2.67 4.06
C LEU A 79 2.96 -1.78 5.17
N THR A 80 3.66 -2.36 6.13
CA THR A 80 4.13 -1.61 7.29
C THR A 80 5.20 -0.59 6.95
N SER A 81 5.79 -0.69 5.77
CA SER A 81 6.86 0.22 5.34
C SER A 81 6.45 1.20 4.25
N LEU A 82 5.21 1.14 3.77
CA LEU A 82 4.76 2.01 2.67
C LEU A 82 4.94 3.49 2.97
N VAL A 83 4.61 3.90 4.19
CA VAL A 83 4.71 5.30 4.62
C VAL A 83 5.50 5.36 5.93
N ALA A 84 6.54 4.54 6.02
CA ALA A 84 7.32 4.43 7.25
C ALA A 84 7.99 5.77 7.56
N PRO A 85 7.86 6.27 8.80
CA PRO A 85 8.42 7.59 9.17
C PRO A 85 9.90 7.75 8.85
N GLU A 86 10.69 6.71 9.07
CA GLU A 86 12.15 6.74 8.87
C GLU A 86 12.56 6.86 7.41
N SER A 87 11.68 6.49 6.46
CA SER A 87 11.95 6.62 5.03
C SER A 87 11.21 7.80 4.41
N ASP A 88 10.45 8.55 5.18
CA ASP A 88 9.72 9.73 4.72
C ASP A 88 10.65 10.95 4.73
N ARG A 89 11.47 11.07 3.70
CA ARG A 89 12.47 12.13 3.61
C ARG A 89 11.85 13.52 3.58
N ALA A 90 10.75 13.68 2.87
CA ALA A 90 10.06 14.97 2.78
C ALA A 90 9.51 15.38 4.15
N GLY A 91 8.88 14.47 4.86
CA GLY A 91 8.36 14.73 6.20
C GLY A 91 9.46 15.03 7.20
N ILE A 92 10.56 14.29 7.15
CA ILE A 92 11.71 14.52 8.01
C ILE A 92 12.29 15.90 7.74
N SER A 93 12.45 16.26 6.47
CA SER A 93 12.96 17.58 6.07
C SER A 93 12.04 18.70 6.56
N GLU A 94 10.71 18.51 6.46
CA GLU A 94 9.73 19.46 6.98
C GLU A 94 9.87 19.64 8.49
N ASP A 95 9.99 18.56 9.22
CA ASP A 95 10.16 18.62 10.67
C ASP A 95 11.42 19.38 11.05
N LEU A 96 12.54 19.09 10.38
CA LEU A 96 13.80 19.75 10.64
C LEU A 96 13.72 21.25 10.36
N SER A 97 13.04 21.66 9.28
CA SER A 97 12.90 23.07 8.93
C SER A 97 12.07 23.85 9.92
N ARG A 98 11.22 23.20 10.69
CA ARG A 98 10.36 23.81 11.70
C ARG A 98 10.96 23.85 13.10
N LEU A 99 12.10 23.19 13.30
CA LEU A 99 12.74 23.16 14.61
C LEU A 99 13.24 24.56 14.97
N PRO A 100 12.94 25.06 16.19
CA PRO A 100 13.47 26.33 16.64
C PRO A 100 14.98 26.25 16.87
N GLU A 101 15.67 27.41 16.79
CA GLU A 101 17.12 27.47 16.97
C GLU A 101 17.58 27.02 18.36
N ARG A 102 16.69 27.11 19.35
CA ARG A 102 17.00 26.71 20.72
C ARG A 102 16.78 25.25 21.00
N THR A 103 16.66 24.44 19.96
CA THR A 103 16.39 23.01 20.09
C THR A 103 17.47 22.29 20.89
N HIS A 104 18.69 22.77 20.88
CA HIS A 104 19.78 22.10 21.59
C HIS A 104 19.51 21.96 23.08
N ALA A 105 19.05 23.03 23.72
CA ALA A 105 18.72 23.02 25.14
C ALA A 105 17.52 22.11 25.41
N ALA A 106 16.49 22.20 24.55
CA ALA A 106 15.29 21.39 24.70
C ALA A 106 15.59 19.90 24.46
N SER A 107 16.47 19.59 23.52
CA SER A 107 16.84 18.22 23.23
C SER A 107 17.55 17.54 24.39
N ASP A 108 18.42 18.27 25.05
CA ASP A 108 19.13 17.73 26.22
C ASP A 108 18.16 17.38 27.33
N ASP A 109 17.18 18.25 27.58
CA ASP A 109 16.15 17.98 28.58
C ASP A 109 15.27 16.79 28.20
N GLU A 110 14.94 16.66 26.93
CA GLU A 110 14.14 15.55 26.45
C GLU A 110 14.87 14.20 26.54
N LEU A 111 16.16 14.22 26.45
CA LEU A 111 16.96 12.99 26.53
C LEU A 111 17.17 12.51 27.96
N ASP A 112 16.82 13.32 28.93
CA ASP A 112 16.94 13.00 30.34
C ASP A 112 15.67 12.36 30.88
N PHE A 113 15.27 11.28 30.30
CA PHE A 113 14.08 10.57 30.78
C PHE A 113 14.34 9.74 32.00
#